data_65a97344ef289adf0589de20999676b7
#
_entry.id   65a97344ef289adf0589de20999676b7
#
_cell.length_a   1.000
_cell.length_b   1.000
_cell.length_c   1.000
_cell.angle_alpha   90.00
_cell.angle_beta   90.00
_cell.angle_gamma   90.00
#
_symmetry.space_group_name_H-M   'P 1'
#
loop_
_entity.id
_entity.type
_entity.pdbx_description
1 polymer ?
#
loop_
_entity_poly.entity_id
_entity_poly.type
_entity_poly.pdbx_seq_one_letter_code
_entity_poly.pdbx_strand_id
1 'polypeptide(L)'
;MDPLSLVEKAGLEAEGPPIPLHGGDMALVYRLGPYVVKTARHAPPGLFQAEARGLKALEARGARVPRVHWWGEEGIVLEYLPPGPEDWEGLARMLARLHRRREEAYWAEAGYLGTFPLPERRGDAWTEFFFLRCVEPLLKATWGRLGELGPKVEALYLKPLPTEGPAPLHGDLWRGNVHFARGGPALLDPSFFVGERGVDLAMMRLFGGFPQAFWRAYREAYPIPEEVERALPRYQVYYLLAHVHFFGEGYLGALWKAISAS
;
A
#
# COMPACT_ATOMS: atom_id res chain seq x y z
N MET A 1 -0.53 -3.40 24.42
CA MET A 1 -0.15 -2.12 25.06
C MET A 1 -1.38 -1.26 25.21
N ASP A 2 -1.44 -0.45 26.26
CA ASP A 2 -2.53 0.48 26.47
C ASP A 2 -2.43 1.66 25.49
N PRO A 3 -3.47 1.94 24.68
CA PRO A 3 -3.47 3.06 23.75
C PRO A 3 -3.22 4.43 24.41
N LEU A 4 -3.70 4.61 25.66
CA LEU A 4 -3.52 5.85 26.40
C LEU A 4 -2.04 6.15 26.64
N SER A 5 -1.27 5.12 27.03
CA SER A 5 0.17 5.27 27.27
C SER A 5 0.96 5.72 26.04
N LEU A 6 0.50 5.40 24.83
CA LEU A 6 1.14 5.85 23.59
C LEU A 6 0.83 7.32 23.27
N VAL A 7 -0.38 7.79 23.61
CA VAL A 7 -0.73 9.21 23.49
C VAL A 7 0.07 10.06 24.49
N GLU A 8 0.26 9.58 25.72
CA GLU A 8 1.10 10.22 26.74
C GLU A 8 2.57 10.27 26.30
N LYS A 9 3.12 9.16 25.74
CA LYS A 9 4.48 9.13 25.17
C LYS A 9 4.66 10.14 24.03
N ALA A 10 3.60 10.42 23.29
CA ALA A 10 3.58 11.44 22.25
C ALA A 10 3.57 12.87 22.80
N GLY A 11 3.46 13.07 24.12
CA GLY A 11 3.29 14.37 24.74
C GLY A 11 1.93 15.01 24.46
N LEU A 12 0.91 14.17 24.22
CA LEU A 12 -0.44 14.57 23.86
C LEU A 12 -1.40 14.23 25.00
N GLU A 13 -2.50 14.98 25.06
CA GLU A 13 -3.62 14.72 25.98
C GLU A 13 -4.83 14.21 25.20
N ALA A 14 -5.48 13.19 25.70
CA ALA A 14 -6.73 12.71 25.15
C ALA A 14 -7.73 12.37 26.26
N GLU A 15 -8.98 12.74 26.06
CA GLU A 15 -10.06 12.49 26.99
C GLU A 15 -10.88 11.26 26.56
N GLY A 16 -11.39 10.56 27.54
CA GLY A 16 -12.29 9.43 27.38
C GLY A 16 -11.59 8.07 27.18
N PRO A 17 -12.36 6.98 27.15
CA PRO A 17 -11.82 5.64 26.97
C PRO A 17 -11.45 5.37 25.51
N PRO A 18 -10.46 4.48 25.25
CA PRO A 18 -10.16 4.00 23.91
C PRO A 18 -11.35 3.28 23.29
N ILE A 19 -11.75 3.69 22.09
CA ILE A 19 -12.83 3.09 21.31
C ILE A 19 -12.20 2.22 20.23
N PRO A 20 -12.41 0.89 20.25
CA PRO A 20 -11.89 0.02 19.18
C PRO A 20 -12.44 0.44 17.82
N LEU A 21 -11.57 0.53 16.83
CA LEU A 21 -11.94 0.72 15.43
C LEU A 21 -11.75 -0.59 14.69
N HIS A 22 -12.67 -0.87 13.76
CA HIS A 22 -12.49 -1.98 12.83
C HIS A 22 -11.44 -1.58 11.80
N GLY A 23 -10.35 -2.31 11.74
CA GLY A 23 -9.30 -2.04 10.76
C GLY A 23 -8.14 -3.02 10.93
N GLY A 24 -7.69 -3.58 9.80
CA GLY A 24 -6.49 -4.40 9.63
C GLY A 24 -6.41 -5.67 10.49
N ASP A 25 -6.07 -6.79 9.84
CA ASP A 25 -5.92 -8.08 10.54
C ASP A 25 -4.65 -8.17 11.42
N MET A 26 -3.77 -7.15 11.36
CA MET A 26 -2.41 -7.24 11.93
C MET A 26 -2.14 -6.29 13.10
N ALA A 27 -2.96 -5.28 13.32
CA ALA A 27 -2.81 -4.31 14.39
C ALA A 27 -4.12 -4.04 15.11
N LEU A 28 -4.03 -3.76 16.40
CA LEU A 28 -5.15 -3.23 17.18
C LEU A 28 -5.23 -1.73 16.93
N VAL A 29 -6.40 -1.26 16.53
CA VAL A 29 -6.64 0.15 16.19
C VAL A 29 -7.69 0.72 17.13
N TYR A 30 -7.39 1.86 17.71
CA TYR A 30 -8.29 2.55 18.65
C TYR A 30 -8.44 4.01 18.27
N ARG A 31 -9.64 4.54 18.46
CA ARG A 31 -9.83 5.99 18.55
C ARG A 31 -9.70 6.44 19.99
N LEU A 32 -8.95 7.50 20.25
CA LEU A 32 -8.80 8.14 21.55
C LEU A 32 -8.89 9.67 21.36
N GLY A 33 -10.06 10.22 21.62
CA GLY A 33 -10.35 11.63 21.34
C GLY A 33 -10.15 12.00 19.87
N PRO A 34 -9.25 12.97 19.56
CA PRO A 34 -8.91 13.37 18.19
C PRO A 34 -7.83 12.51 17.52
N TYR A 35 -7.44 11.38 18.13
CA TYR A 35 -6.35 10.53 17.67
C TYR A 35 -6.83 9.15 17.27
N VAL A 36 -6.08 8.53 16.38
CA VAL A 36 -6.07 7.07 16.12
C VAL A 36 -4.76 6.51 16.61
N VAL A 37 -4.84 5.47 17.42
CA VAL A 37 -3.68 4.75 17.95
C VAL A 37 -3.68 3.35 17.36
N LYS A 38 -2.61 3.00 16.64
CA LYS A 38 -2.35 1.63 16.20
C LYS A 38 -1.26 1.03 17.05
N THR A 39 -1.47 -0.20 17.51
CA THR A 39 -0.49 -0.97 18.28
C THR A 39 -0.55 -2.44 17.90
N ALA A 40 0.58 -3.15 18.04
CA ALA A 40 0.65 -4.59 17.81
C ALA A 40 1.52 -5.24 18.90
N ARG A 41 1.10 -6.43 19.39
CA ARG A 41 1.86 -7.15 20.43
C ARG A 41 3.21 -7.65 19.95
N HIS A 42 3.32 -7.97 18.67
CA HIS A 42 4.51 -8.53 18.01
C HIS A 42 4.77 -7.82 16.69
N ALA A 43 4.84 -6.48 16.72
CA ALA A 43 5.22 -5.72 15.54
C ALA A 43 6.67 -6.05 15.16
N PRO A 44 6.95 -6.30 13.88
CA PRO A 44 8.34 -6.35 13.42
C PRO A 44 9.05 -5.02 13.71
N PRO A 45 10.35 -5.03 14.02
CA PRO A 45 11.13 -3.82 14.30
C PRO A 45 10.99 -2.77 13.19
N GLY A 46 10.63 -1.54 13.53
CA GLY A 46 10.49 -0.45 12.56
C GLY A 46 9.21 -0.46 11.72
N LEU A 47 8.22 -1.34 11.98
CA LEU A 47 6.95 -1.39 11.24
C LEU A 47 6.25 -0.02 11.26
N PHE A 48 6.01 0.53 12.43
CA PHE A 48 5.32 1.83 12.59
C PHE A 48 6.17 3.01 12.10
N GLN A 49 7.50 2.88 12.15
CA GLN A 49 8.39 3.87 11.54
C GLN A 49 8.24 3.89 10.02
N ALA A 50 8.14 2.72 9.37
CA ALA A 50 7.94 2.62 7.92
C ALA A 50 6.59 3.21 7.52
N GLU A 51 5.51 2.93 8.26
CA GLU A 51 4.20 3.55 8.05
C GLU A 51 4.25 5.07 8.19
N ALA A 52 4.88 5.57 9.27
CA ALA A 52 5.03 7.01 9.51
C ALA A 52 5.79 7.71 8.38
N ARG A 53 6.87 7.10 7.87
CA ARG A 53 7.63 7.62 6.72
C ARG A 53 6.78 7.64 5.46
N GLY A 54 6.05 6.56 5.19
CA GLY A 54 5.16 6.45 4.04
C GLY A 54 4.06 7.51 4.03
N LEU A 55 3.38 7.72 5.16
CA LEU A 55 2.37 8.77 5.32
C LEU A 55 2.96 10.16 5.06
N LYS A 56 4.10 10.50 5.69
CA LYS A 56 4.77 11.78 5.48
C LYS A 56 5.24 11.97 4.03
N ALA A 57 5.71 10.90 3.39
CA ALA A 57 6.12 10.95 1.98
C ALA A 57 4.96 11.21 1.03
N LEU A 58 3.79 10.61 1.28
CA LEU A 58 2.56 10.86 0.54
C LEU A 58 2.03 12.28 0.75
N GLU A 59 2.01 12.76 2.02
CA GLU A 59 1.59 14.12 2.39
C GLU A 59 2.44 15.18 1.66
N ALA A 60 3.77 15.03 1.70
CA ALA A 60 4.72 15.92 1.02
C ALA A 60 4.51 15.97 -0.51
N ARG A 61 3.83 14.96 -1.06
CA ARG A 61 3.49 14.84 -2.49
C ARG A 61 2.05 15.22 -2.81
N GLY A 62 1.33 15.75 -1.84
CA GLY A 62 -0.01 16.30 -1.99
C GLY A 62 -1.15 15.29 -1.89
N ALA A 63 -0.88 14.07 -1.44
CA ALA A 63 -1.95 13.17 -1.03
C ALA A 63 -2.45 13.55 0.36
N ARG A 64 -3.74 13.42 0.59
CA ARG A 64 -4.30 13.57 1.94
C ARG A 64 -4.12 12.26 2.69
N VAL A 65 -3.53 12.36 3.87
CA VAL A 65 -3.29 11.27 4.82
C VAL A 65 -3.55 11.77 6.24
N PRO A 66 -3.76 10.92 7.24
CA PRO A 66 -3.78 11.36 8.62
C PRO A 66 -2.40 11.89 9.03
N ARG A 67 -2.37 13.01 9.76
CA ARG A 67 -1.13 13.54 10.33
C ARG A 67 -0.53 12.53 11.30
N VAL A 68 0.79 12.32 11.21
CA VAL A 68 1.55 11.50 12.16
C VAL A 68 1.97 12.37 13.35
N HIS A 69 1.47 12.05 14.54
CA HIS A 69 1.84 12.75 15.77
C HIS A 69 3.05 12.13 16.45
N TRP A 70 3.10 10.80 16.46
CA TRP A 70 4.18 10.05 17.10
C TRP A 70 4.28 8.63 16.52
N TRP A 71 5.47 8.02 16.60
CA TRP A 71 5.70 6.60 16.32
C TRP A 71 6.86 6.06 17.16
N GLY A 72 6.81 4.75 17.43
CA GLY A 72 7.85 3.98 18.12
C GLY A 72 7.69 2.49 17.81
N GLU A 73 8.48 1.65 18.43
CA GLU A 73 8.41 0.19 18.24
C GLU A 73 7.04 -0.40 18.65
N GLU A 74 6.35 0.26 19.55
CA GLU A 74 5.12 -0.23 20.17
C GLU A 74 3.84 0.19 19.44
N GLY A 75 3.92 1.23 18.58
CA GLY A 75 2.75 1.77 17.89
C GLY A 75 2.98 3.09 17.20
N ILE A 76 1.90 3.62 16.65
CA ILE A 76 1.84 4.92 15.99
C ILE A 76 0.60 5.68 16.47
N VAL A 77 0.74 7.00 16.65
CA VAL A 77 -0.37 7.93 16.98
C VAL A 77 -0.60 8.83 15.78
N LEU A 78 -1.80 8.75 15.23
CA LEU A 78 -2.24 9.47 14.04
C LEU A 78 -3.40 10.42 14.36
N GLU A 79 -3.64 11.39 13.50
CA GLU A 79 -4.85 12.20 13.50
C GLU A 79 -6.09 11.31 13.24
N TYR A 80 -7.16 11.52 14.01
CA TYR A 80 -8.46 10.96 13.68
C TYR A 80 -9.15 11.82 12.62
N LEU A 81 -9.40 11.25 11.46
CA LEU A 81 -10.16 11.88 10.39
C LEU A 81 -11.64 11.46 10.51
N PRO A 82 -12.56 12.36 10.94
CA PRO A 82 -13.97 12.02 11.04
C PRO A 82 -14.54 11.60 9.69
N PRO A 83 -15.37 10.52 9.65
CA PRO A 83 -15.94 10.05 8.40
C PRO A 83 -16.82 11.12 7.74
N GLY A 84 -16.81 11.12 6.42
CA GLY A 84 -17.54 12.01 5.55
C GLY A 84 -18.19 11.27 4.37
N PRO A 85 -18.80 11.98 3.44
CA PRO A 85 -19.39 11.38 2.25
C PRO A 85 -18.33 10.79 1.33
N GLU A 86 -18.70 9.72 0.62
CA GLU A 86 -17.84 9.12 -0.41
C GLU A 86 -17.65 10.10 -1.58
N ASP A 87 -16.40 10.45 -1.85
CA ASP A 87 -15.99 11.28 -3.00
C ASP A 87 -15.00 10.50 -3.88
N TRP A 88 -15.55 9.60 -4.66
CA TRP A 88 -14.79 8.74 -5.58
C TRP A 88 -14.08 9.50 -6.69
N GLU A 89 -14.69 10.58 -7.18
CA GLU A 89 -14.04 11.42 -8.20
C GLU A 89 -12.92 12.27 -7.61
N GLY A 90 -13.10 12.79 -6.39
CA GLY A 90 -12.04 13.47 -5.65
C GLY A 90 -10.84 12.56 -5.38
N LEU A 91 -11.10 11.30 -4.99
CA LEU A 91 -10.06 10.28 -4.83
C LEU A 91 -9.33 10.03 -6.16
N ALA A 92 -10.06 9.87 -7.25
CA ALA A 92 -9.49 9.62 -8.57
C ALA A 92 -8.58 10.78 -9.00
N ARG A 93 -9.04 12.02 -8.84
CA ARG A 93 -8.23 13.22 -9.14
C ARG A 93 -7.00 13.35 -8.24
N MET A 94 -7.11 13.01 -6.94
CA MET A 94 -5.97 13.02 -6.01
C MET A 94 -4.91 12.00 -6.43
N LEU A 95 -5.31 10.76 -6.70
CA LEU A 95 -4.39 9.70 -7.15
C LEU A 95 -3.78 9.99 -8.52
N ALA A 96 -4.57 10.53 -9.46
CA ALA A 96 -4.05 10.94 -10.77
C ALA A 96 -2.97 12.03 -10.65
N ARG A 97 -3.14 13.01 -9.74
CA ARG A 97 -2.11 14.01 -9.45
C ARG A 97 -0.88 13.38 -8.82
N LEU A 98 -1.05 12.47 -7.85
CA LEU A 98 0.05 11.76 -7.19
C LEU A 98 0.87 10.97 -8.22
N HIS A 99 0.22 10.13 -9.01
CA HIS A 99 0.86 9.28 -10.01
C HIS A 99 1.46 10.05 -11.20
N ARG A 100 1.05 11.30 -11.42
CA ARG A 100 1.59 12.16 -12.48
C ARG A 100 2.90 12.88 -12.08
N ARG A 101 3.20 12.91 -10.78
CA ARG A 101 4.48 13.44 -10.31
C ARG A 101 5.61 12.58 -10.85
N ARG A 102 6.73 13.21 -11.17
CA ARG A 102 7.93 12.50 -11.63
C ARG A 102 9.02 12.66 -10.59
N GLU A 103 9.67 11.56 -10.32
CA GLU A 103 10.85 11.46 -9.48
C GLU A 103 12.07 11.14 -10.37
N GLU A 104 13.27 11.32 -9.83
CA GLU A 104 14.50 11.14 -10.60
C GLU A 104 14.84 9.66 -10.86
N ALA A 105 14.47 8.76 -9.95
CA ALA A 105 14.77 7.33 -10.01
C ALA A 105 13.71 6.50 -9.29
N TYR A 106 13.65 5.20 -9.57
CA TYR A 106 12.92 4.24 -8.73
C TYR A 106 13.65 4.06 -7.41
N TRP A 107 12.93 4.17 -6.30
CA TRP A 107 13.53 3.98 -4.98
C TRP A 107 12.50 3.54 -3.93
N ALA A 108 12.98 2.79 -2.95
CA ALA A 108 12.25 2.41 -1.77
C ALA A 108 13.21 2.34 -0.59
N GLU A 109 12.80 2.81 0.56
CA GLU A 109 13.44 2.47 1.82
C GLU A 109 13.06 1.06 2.26
N ALA A 110 13.81 0.48 3.18
CA ALA A 110 13.38 -0.74 3.87
C ALA A 110 12.03 -0.49 4.54
N GLY A 111 11.08 -1.41 4.33
CA GLY A 111 9.71 -1.23 4.81
C GLY A 111 8.95 -2.54 4.83
N TYR A 112 7.63 -2.45 4.75
CA TYR A 112 6.76 -3.61 4.93
C TYR A 112 5.60 -3.59 3.93
N LEU A 113 5.17 -4.79 3.51
CA LEU A 113 3.83 -5.03 2.97
C LEU A 113 3.10 -5.87 4.04
N GLY A 114 2.09 -5.29 4.69
CA GLY A 114 1.58 -5.85 5.94
C GLY A 114 2.70 -5.96 6.98
N THR A 115 3.05 -7.17 7.40
CA THR A 115 4.20 -7.45 8.29
C THR A 115 5.39 -8.09 7.56
N PHE A 116 5.29 -8.30 6.24
CA PHE A 116 6.37 -8.88 5.45
C PHE A 116 7.44 -7.84 5.13
N PRO A 117 8.70 -8.06 5.53
CA PRO A 117 9.77 -7.10 5.32
C PRO A 117 10.17 -7.03 3.85
N LEU A 118 10.33 -5.83 3.36
CA LEU A 118 10.78 -5.53 2.02
C LEU A 118 12.09 -4.74 2.07
N PRO A 119 13.10 -5.10 1.25
CA PRO A 119 14.43 -4.46 1.29
C PRO A 119 14.39 -3.03 0.78
N GLU A 120 15.31 -2.19 1.20
CA GLU A 120 15.60 -0.95 0.50
C GLU A 120 16.17 -1.24 -0.90
N ARG A 121 15.87 -0.38 -1.85
CA ARG A 121 16.43 -0.48 -3.20
C ARG A 121 16.38 0.87 -3.92
N ARG A 122 17.36 1.09 -4.79
CA ARG A 122 17.38 2.17 -5.76
C ARG A 122 17.84 1.62 -7.11
N GLY A 123 17.30 2.14 -8.21
CA GLY A 123 17.68 1.72 -9.55
C GLY A 123 16.95 2.47 -10.64
N ASP A 124 17.43 2.33 -11.87
CA ASP A 124 16.89 2.99 -13.05
C ASP A 124 16.12 2.04 -13.96
N ALA A 125 16.36 0.72 -13.84
CA ALA A 125 15.67 -0.32 -14.61
C ALA A 125 14.44 -0.81 -13.84
N TRP A 126 13.24 -0.43 -14.29
CA TRP A 126 11.99 -0.70 -13.57
C TRP A 126 11.72 -2.17 -13.31
N THR A 127 11.83 -3.02 -14.32
CA THR A 127 11.51 -4.44 -14.18
C THR A 127 12.41 -5.12 -13.16
N GLU A 128 13.71 -4.83 -13.19
CA GLU A 128 14.67 -5.33 -12.21
C GLU A 128 14.39 -4.79 -10.81
N PHE A 129 14.14 -3.47 -10.70
CA PHE A 129 13.78 -2.84 -9.44
C PHE A 129 12.55 -3.52 -8.81
N PHE A 130 11.47 -3.64 -9.58
CA PHE A 130 10.22 -4.22 -9.11
C PHE A 130 10.37 -5.69 -8.72
N PHE A 131 11.08 -6.47 -9.55
CA PHE A 131 11.34 -7.88 -9.25
C PHE A 131 12.12 -8.04 -7.94
N LEU A 132 13.28 -7.43 -7.84
CA LEU A 132 14.19 -7.61 -6.69
C LEU A 132 13.68 -6.95 -5.40
N ARG A 133 12.87 -5.88 -5.50
CA ARG A 133 12.30 -5.19 -4.33
C ARG A 133 11.00 -5.83 -3.85
N CYS A 134 10.11 -6.18 -4.78
CA CYS A 134 8.73 -6.54 -4.47
C CYS A 134 8.46 -8.04 -4.63
N VAL A 135 8.86 -8.62 -5.75
CA VAL A 135 8.46 -9.98 -6.13
C VAL A 135 9.38 -11.04 -5.53
N GLU A 136 10.69 -10.92 -5.72
CA GLU A 136 11.66 -11.93 -5.31
C GLU A 136 11.64 -12.29 -3.83
N PRO A 137 11.54 -11.31 -2.88
CA PRO A 137 11.47 -11.64 -1.45
C PRO A 137 10.27 -12.53 -1.11
N LEU A 138 9.10 -12.20 -1.65
CA LEU A 138 7.88 -12.98 -1.45
C LEU A 138 7.91 -14.33 -2.19
N LEU A 139 8.46 -14.35 -3.39
CA LEU A 139 8.66 -15.58 -4.16
C LEU A 139 9.54 -16.55 -3.37
N LYS A 140 10.65 -16.08 -2.81
CA LYS A 140 11.53 -16.90 -1.95
C LYS A 140 10.80 -17.41 -0.71
N ALA A 141 10.05 -16.54 -0.04
CA ALA A 141 9.31 -16.88 1.17
C ALA A 141 8.17 -17.89 0.93
N THR A 142 7.62 -17.93 -0.28
CA THR A 142 6.51 -18.81 -0.65
C THR A 142 6.93 -20.02 -1.51
N TRP A 143 8.18 -20.11 -1.92
CA TRP A 143 8.67 -21.08 -2.91
C TRP A 143 8.17 -22.51 -2.69
N GLY A 144 8.26 -23.00 -1.45
CA GLY A 144 7.84 -24.36 -1.09
C GLY A 144 6.33 -24.63 -1.24
N ARG A 145 5.50 -23.57 -1.38
CA ARG A 145 4.05 -23.68 -1.58
C ARG A 145 3.62 -23.53 -3.03
N LEU A 146 4.51 -23.02 -3.89
CA LEU A 146 4.16 -22.64 -5.26
C LEU A 146 4.20 -23.80 -6.25
N GLY A 147 4.99 -24.86 -5.99
CA GLY A 147 5.18 -25.95 -6.93
C GLY A 147 5.65 -25.44 -8.29
N GLU A 148 4.95 -25.82 -9.37
CA GLU A 148 5.28 -25.39 -10.74
C GLU A 148 5.03 -23.89 -11.02
N LEU A 149 4.37 -23.16 -10.13
CA LEU A 149 4.13 -21.73 -10.33
C LEU A 149 5.37 -20.88 -10.07
N GLY A 150 6.27 -21.30 -9.18
CA GLY A 150 7.49 -20.57 -8.86
C GLY A 150 8.32 -20.21 -10.11
N PRO A 151 8.78 -21.16 -10.91
CA PRO A 151 9.51 -20.89 -12.16
C PRO A 151 8.71 -20.04 -13.17
N LYS A 152 7.38 -20.20 -13.22
CA LYS A 152 6.52 -19.40 -14.10
C LYS A 152 6.48 -17.93 -13.65
N VAL A 153 6.45 -17.65 -12.34
CA VAL A 153 6.57 -16.29 -11.80
C VAL A 153 7.89 -15.66 -12.21
N GLU A 154 9.03 -16.35 -12.04
CA GLU A 154 10.34 -15.83 -12.46
C GLU A 154 10.36 -15.48 -13.96
N ALA A 155 9.83 -16.37 -14.80
CA ALA A 155 9.79 -16.19 -16.25
C ALA A 155 9.01 -14.95 -16.70
N LEU A 156 8.01 -14.48 -15.93
CA LEU A 156 7.26 -13.27 -16.26
C LEU A 156 8.15 -12.01 -16.29
N TYR A 157 9.17 -11.96 -15.44
CA TYR A 157 10.02 -10.78 -15.28
C TYR A 157 11.29 -10.82 -16.13
N LEU A 158 11.46 -11.85 -16.96
CA LEU A 158 12.44 -11.86 -18.05
C LEU A 158 12.05 -10.90 -19.18
N LYS A 159 10.76 -10.57 -19.30
CA LYS A 159 10.27 -9.55 -20.24
C LYS A 159 10.12 -8.21 -19.53
N PRO A 160 10.44 -7.09 -20.17
CA PRO A 160 10.29 -5.78 -19.57
C PRO A 160 8.82 -5.49 -19.21
N LEU A 161 8.63 -4.78 -18.11
CA LEU A 161 7.37 -4.12 -17.74
C LEU A 161 7.30 -2.76 -18.43
N PRO A 162 6.10 -2.25 -18.77
CA PRO A 162 5.95 -0.91 -19.33
C PRO A 162 6.42 0.16 -18.33
N THR A 163 6.95 1.25 -18.85
CA THR A 163 7.42 2.37 -18.07
C THR A 163 6.80 3.67 -18.55
N GLU A 164 6.33 4.48 -17.61
CA GLU A 164 5.87 5.84 -17.80
C GLU A 164 6.78 6.85 -17.07
N GLY A 165 7.66 6.32 -16.22
CA GLY A 165 8.60 7.03 -15.37
C GLY A 165 8.26 6.97 -13.88
N PRO A 166 9.29 7.09 -13.02
CA PRO A 166 9.15 6.94 -11.57
C PRO A 166 8.11 7.91 -10.99
N ALA A 167 7.15 7.38 -10.25
CA ALA A 167 6.10 8.14 -9.60
C ALA A 167 5.90 7.65 -8.15
N PRO A 168 5.47 8.53 -7.22
CA PRO A 168 5.15 8.12 -5.87
C PRO A 168 3.93 7.20 -5.87
N LEU A 169 4.03 6.09 -5.12
CA LEU A 169 2.99 5.08 -4.99
C LEU A 169 2.56 4.93 -3.53
N HIS A 170 1.30 4.56 -3.35
CA HIS A 170 0.83 4.08 -2.05
C HIS A 170 1.45 2.72 -1.71
N GLY A 171 1.56 1.82 -2.69
CA GLY A 171 2.19 0.51 -2.60
C GLY A 171 1.32 -0.60 -2.01
N ASP A 172 0.20 -0.26 -1.36
CA ASP A 172 -0.81 -1.20 -0.85
C ASP A 172 -2.22 -0.60 -0.98
N LEU A 173 -2.59 -0.20 -2.21
CA LEU A 173 -3.80 0.58 -2.47
C LEU A 173 -5.02 -0.30 -2.77
N TRP A 174 -5.62 -0.88 -1.76
CA TRP A 174 -6.94 -1.53 -1.85
C TRP A 174 -8.03 -0.68 -1.20
N ARG A 175 -9.30 -1.06 -1.36
CA ARG A 175 -10.43 -0.26 -0.86
C ARG A 175 -10.36 0.03 0.64
N GLY A 176 -9.84 -0.91 1.44
CA GLY A 176 -9.70 -0.76 2.90
C GLY A 176 -8.73 0.34 3.32
N ASN A 177 -7.76 0.68 2.47
CA ASN A 177 -6.79 1.74 2.72
C ASN A 177 -7.23 3.12 2.18
N VAL A 178 -8.52 3.24 1.78
CA VAL A 178 -9.16 4.50 1.41
C VAL A 178 -10.19 4.89 2.46
N HIS A 179 -10.02 6.05 3.06
CA HIS A 179 -10.95 6.64 4.00
C HIS A 179 -11.61 7.89 3.43
N PHE A 180 -12.94 7.92 3.41
CA PHE A 180 -13.68 9.12 3.07
C PHE A 180 -13.96 9.92 4.34
N ALA A 181 -13.20 10.98 4.49
CA ALA A 181 -13.27 11.86 5.65
C ALA A 181 -14.04 13.16 5.35
N ARG A 182 -14.44 13.87 6.37
CA ARG A 182 -14.89 15.27 6.21
C ARG A 182 -13.76 16.07 5.55
N GLY A 183 -14.08 16.76 4.46
CA GLY A 183 -13.10 17.52 3.67
C GLY A 183 -12.38 16.72 2.58
N GLY A 184 -12.80 15.48 2.29
CA GLY A 184 -12.38 14.69 1.14
C GLY A 184 -11.70 13.35 1.44
N PRO A 185 -11.34 12.58 0.41
CA PRO A 185 -10.73 11.27 0.56
C PRO A 185 -9.32 11.37 1.14
N ALA A 186 -8.93 10.37 1.93
CA ALA A 186 -7.60 10.20 2.52
C ALA A 186 -7.10 8.76 2.32
N LEU A 187 -5.79 8.59 2.27
CA LEU A 187 -5.10 7.31 2.16
C LEU A 187 -4.53 6.90 3.52
N LEU A 188 -4.63 5.62 3.83
CA LEU A 188 -4.19 5.01 5.08
C LEU A 188 -3.20 3.87 4.79
N ASP A 189 -2.36 3.52 5.75
CA ASP A 189 -1.53 2.28 5.75
C ASP A 189 -0.68 2.08 4.49
N PRO A 190 0.16 3.04 4.10
CA PRO A 190 0.96 2.91 2.88
C PRO A 190 2.15 1.96 3.06
N SER A 191 2.44 1.21 2.00
CA SER A 191 3.74 0.58 1.73
C SER A 191 4.51 1.42 0.70
N PHE A 192 4.78 2.67 1.05
CA PHE A 192 5.24 3.72 0.14
C PHE A 192 6.57 3.36 -0.55
N PHE A 193 6.61 3.60 -1.86
CA PHE A 193 7.84 3.66 -2.65
C PHE A 193 7.64 4.45 -3.94
N VAL A 194 8.72 4.74 -4.66
CA VAL A 194 8.67 5.35 -5.99
C VAL A 194 8.83 4.28 -7.05
N GLY A 195 7.81 4.15 -7.89
CA GLY A 195 7.68 3.09 -8.89
C GLY A 195 6.79 3.49 -10.07
N GLU A 196 6.29 2.51 -10.81
CA GLU A 196 5.31 2.72 -11.86
C GLU A 196 3.88 2.55 -11.32
N ARG A 197 2.98 3.47 -11.67
CA ARG A 197 1.60 3.50 -11.15
C ARG A 197 0.79 2.21 -11.41
N GLY A 198 1.23 1.39 -12.36
CA GLY A 198 0.63 0.08 -12.62
C GLY A 198 0.56 -0.80 -11.37
N VAL A 199 1.46 -0.62 -10.41
CA VAL A 199 1.43 -1.35 -9.12
C VAL A 199 0.17 -1.01 -8.32
N ASP A 200 -0.09 0.28 -8.05
CA ASP A 200 -1.29 0.72 -7.33
C ASP A 200 -2.57 0.36 -8.10
N LEU A 201 -2.59 0.59 -9.42
CA LEU A 201 -3.73 0.23 -10.27
C LEU A 201 -4.03 -1.29 -10.25
N ALA A 202 -2.99 -2.12 -10.20
CA ALA A 202 -3.13 -3.57 -10.13
C ALA A 202 -3.77 -4.02 -8.80
N MET A 203 -3.35 -3.43 -7.68
CA MET A 203 -3.93 -3.73 -6.36
C MET A 203 -5.40 -3.34 -6.30
N MET A 204 -5.74 -2.13 -6.78
CA MET A 204 -7.11 -1.64 -6.85
C MET A 204 -8.03 -2.54 -7.69
N ARG A 205 -7.50 -3.12 -8.78
CA ARG A 205 -8.24 -4.04 -9.66
C ARG A 205 -8.36 -5.44 -9.06
N LEU A 206 -7.37 -5.91 -8.33
CA LEU A 206 -7.30 -7.28 -7.82
C LEU A 206 -8.44 -7.59 -6.86
N PHE A 207 -8.72 -6.70 -5.92
CA PHE A 207 -9.76 -6.89 -4.91
C PHE A 207 -11.02 -6.05 -5.17
N GLY A 208 -10.99 -5.19 -6.17
CA GLY A 208 -12.12 -4.36 -6.54
C GLY A 208 -12.48 -3.30 -5.49
N GLY A 209 -13.78 -2.96 -5.40
CA GLY A 209 -14.30 -1.96 -4.47
C GLY A 209 -14.16 -0.51 -4.95
N PHE A 210 -13.65 -0.28 -6.17
CA PHE A 210 -13.58 1.02 -6.81
C PHE A 210 -14.63 1.11 -7.92
N PRO A 211 -15.64 1.99 -7.79
CA PRO A 211 -16.77 2.05 -8.73
C PRO A 211 -16.36 2.63 -10.08
N GLN A 212 -17.21 2.44 -11.08
CA GLN A 212 -16.95 2.94 -12.44
C GLN A 212 -16.74 4.46 -12.50
N ALA A 213 -17.43 5.22 -11.61
CA ALA A 213 -17.22 6.67 -11.50
C ALA A 213 -15.77 7.04 -11.17
N PHE A 214 -15.14 6.30 -10.25
CA PHE A 214 -13.71 6.46 -9.95
C PHE A 214 -12.84 6.22 -11.18
N TRP A 215 -13.02 5.08 -11.87
CA TRP A 215 -12.19 4.73 -13.02
C TRP A 215 -12.35 5.68 -14.19
N ARG A 216 -13.57 6.20 -14.43
CA ARG A 216 -13.81 7.23 -15.42
C ARG A 216 -13.06 8.51 -15.10
N ALA A 217 -13.25 9.05 -13.89
CA ALA A 217 -12.58 10.28 -13.45
C ALA A 217 -11.05 10.15 -13.41
N TYR A 218 -10.53 8.97 -13.05
CA TYR A 218 -9.09 8.72 -13.09
C TYR A 218 -8.54 8.76 -14.52
N ARG A 219 -9.20 8.07 -15.48
CA ARG A 219 -8.76 8.06 -16.88
C ARG A 219 -8.90 9.42 -17.56
N GLU A 220 -9.93 10.19 -17.23
CA GLU A 220 -10.08 11.57 -17.68
C GLU A 220 -8.94 12.46 -17.18
N ALA A 221 -8.56 12.33 -15.90
CA ALA A 221 -7.48 13.09 -15.32
C ALA A 221 -6.09 12.60 -15.77
N TYR A 222 -5.89 11.29 -15.89
CA TYR A 222 -4.63 10.66 -16.29
C TYR A 222 -4.89 9.37 -17.06
N PRO A 223 -4.95 9.41 -18.41
CA PRO A 223 -5.20 8.23 -19.23
C PRO A 223 -4.26 7.07 -18.91
N ILE A 224 -4.78 5.85 -18.94
CA ILE A 224 -3.99 4.64 -18.72
C ILE A 224 -3.67 4.02 -20.09
N PRO A 225 -2.39 3.96 -20.50
CA PRO A 225 -1.98 3.31 -21.73
C PRO A 225 -2.36 1.84 -21.77
N GLU A 226 -2.61 1.31 -22.96
CA GLU A 226 -3.02 -0.08 -23.13
C GLU A 226 -1.94 -1.08 -22.66
N GLU A 227 -0.67 -0.76 -22.85
CA GLU A 227 0.44 -1.56 -22.35
C GLU A 227 0.48 -1.63 -20.82
N VAL A 228 0.10 -0.56 -20.11
CA VAL A 228 -0.03 -0.55 -18.65
C VAL A 228 -1.22 -1.42 -18.23
N GLU A 229 -2.39 -1.27 -18.88
CA GLU A 229 -3.57 -2.10 -18.60
C GLU A 229 -3.26 -3.60 -18.82
N ARG A 230 -2.55 -3.96 -19.88
CA ARG A 230 -2.13 -5.35 -20.16
C ARG A 230 -1.12 -5.90 -19.15
N ALA A 231 -0.32 -5.05 -18.54
CA ALA A 231 0.67 -5.46 -17.54
C ALA A 231 0.10 -5.63 -16.13
N LEU A 232 -1.14 -5.18 -15.86
CA LEU A 232 -1.72 -5.26 -14.50
C LEU A 232 -1.67 -6.67 -13.90
N PRO A 233 -1.95 -7.77 -14.62
CA PRO A 233 -1.81 -9.12 -14.07
C PRO A 233 -0.40 -9.43 -13.56
N ARG A 234 0.65 -8.95 -14.22
CA ARG A 234 2.04 -9.12 -13.77
C ARG A 234 2.32 -8.40 -12.45
N TYR A 235 1.76 -7.20 -12.25
CA TYR A 235 1.84 -6.49 -10.97
C TYR A 235 1.02 -7.16 -9.88
N GLN A 236 -0.13 -7.77 -10.23
CA GLN A 236 -0.98 -8.51 -9.28
C GLN A 236 -0.27 -9.72 -8.68
N VAL A 237 0.68 -10.34 -9.39
CA VAL A 237 1.50 -11.45 -8.88
C VAL A 237 2.17 -11.09 -7.56
N TYR A 238 2.70 -9.88 -7.42
CA TYR A 238 3.31 -9.40 -6.18
C TYR A 238 2.34 -9.51 -4.98
N TYR A 239 1.14 -8.99 -5.13
CA TYR A 239 0.13 -9.02 -4.06
C TYR A 239 -0.41 -10.43 -3.80
N LEU A 240 -0.54 -11.24 -4.84
CA LEU A 240 -0.99 -12.63 -4.71
C LEU A 240 0.07 -13.50 -4.01
N LEU A 241 1.35 -13.29 -4.25
CA LEU A 241 2.41 -13.92 -3.46
C LEU A 241 2.34 -13.53 -1.98
N ALA A 242 2.09 -12.25 -1.69
CA ALA A 242 1.86 -11.80 -0.31
C ALA A 242 0.65 -12.51 0.33
N HIS A 243 -0.44 -12.68 -0.41
CA HIS A 243 -1.62 -13.39 0.09
C HIS A 243 -1.36 -14.89 0.29
N VAL A 244 -0.57 -15.54 -0.58
CA VAL A 244 -0.09 -16.91 -0.34
C VAL A 244 0.77 -16.98 0.92
N HIS A 245 1.61 -15.97 1.15
CA HIS A 245 2.44 -15.90 2.36
C HIS A 245 1.60 -15.81 3.65
N PHE A 246 0.67 -14.87 3.70
CA PHE A 246 -0.11 -14.59 4.90
C PHE A 246 -1.29 -15.53 5.12
N PHE A 247 -1.97 -15.93 4.06
CA PHE A 247 -3.26 -16.62 4.13
C PHE A 247 -3.25 -18.03 3.53
N GLY A 248 -2.10 -18.46 2.98
CA GLY A 248 -1.91 -19.82 2.51
C GLY A 248 -2.36 -20.10 1.08
N GLU A 249 -2.45 -21.40 0.76
CA GLU A 249 -2.60 -21.92 -0.59
C GLU A 249 -3.94 -21.59 -1.28
N GLY A 250 -4.93 -21.11 -0.56
CA GLY A 250 -6.21 -20.67 -1.11
C GLY A 250 -6.08 -19.63 -2.22
N TYR A 251 -4.97 -18.89 -2.27
CA TYR A 251 -4.69 -17.87 -3.29
C TYR A 251 -3.93 -18.40 -4.52
N LEU A 252 -3.50 -19.67 -4.55
CA LEU A 252 -2.77 -20.24 -5.70
C LEU A 252 -3.60 -20.22 -6.98
N GLY A 253 -4.91 -20.43 -6.90
CA GLY A 253 -5.78 -20.34 -8.07
C GLY A 253 -5.84 -18.92 -8.68
N ALA A 254 -5.85 -17.89 -7.84
CA ALA A 254 -5.80 -16.50 -8.28
C ALA A 254 -4.41 -16.16 -8.87
N LEU A 255 -3.34 -16.64 -8.24
CA LEU A 255 -1.98 -16.50 -8.73
C LEU A 255 -1.81 -17.13 -10.12
N TRP A 256 -2.31 -18.36 -10.29
CA TRP A 256 -2.28 -19.03 -11.60
C TRP A 256 -3.02 -18.22 -12.69
N LYS A 257 -4.20 -17.67 -12.37
CA LYS A 257 -4.96 -16.82 -13.30
C LYS A 257 -4.17 -15.57 -13.69
N ALA A 258 -3.52 -14.90 -12.73
CA ALA A 258 -2.71 -13.72 -13.01
C ALA A 258 -1.50 -14.08 -13.92
N ILE A 259 -0.81 -15.19 -13.64
CA ILE A 259 0.29 -15.68 -14.49
C ILE A 259 -0.19 -15.98 -15.91
N SER A 260 -1.37 -16.61 -16.05
CA SER A 260 -1.92 -17.00 -17.36
C SER A 260 -2.43 -15.82 -18.19
N ALA A 261 -2.75 -14.70 -17.55
CA ALA A 261 -3.22 -13.46 -18.20
C ALA A 261 -2.08 -12.47 -18.51
N SER A 262 -0.82 -12.85 -18.22
CA SER A 262 0.37 -11.98 -18.28
C SER A 262 1.13 -12.07 -19.61
#